data_c8f9fe95c7c45a99a9567e1235537dc4
#
_entry.id   c8f9fe95c7c45a99a9567e1235537dc4
#
_cell.length_a   1.000
_cell.length_b   1.000
_cell.length_c   1.000
_cell.angle_alpha   90.00
_cell.angle_beta   90.00
_cell.angle_gamma   90.00
#
_symmetry.space_group_name_H-M   'P 1'
#
loop_
_entity.id
_entity.type
_entity.pdbx_description
1 polymer ?
#
loop_
_entity_poly.entity_id
_entity_poly.type
_entity_poly.pdbx_seq_one_letter_code
_entity_poly.pdbx_strand_id
1 'polypeptide(L)'
;MTQAPQADTADRTDAVNVQTVLNEHPFSRFQWVIFALCFTIVLLDGFDTAAIGYIAPSLISEWGISKPALAPVLSAALFGLAAGAVASGPLADRFGRKAVLLASVLVMGLACLVSGWSHSIEELTIWRFVTGVGLGAAMPNAVTLMSEYCPDARRSMLTNAMFCGFPLGSALGGFLAAWMIPNFGWRSVLILGGIAPLVLVLLVLLLPESVRYMLAKGYDVQRIRAVMQSITGKSLQSVQRFVMTEHKQVEQGQSGLAVVLSKRYALGSVMLWIAYFMGLVIFYALMNWMPVLFKEGGLDPKTATLVAALFPLGGVGAIFCGWLMDRFNATAVIAGGYALTAVSIWWIGQSAGNLGGLVAVVFIAGTIMNTAQSSMPALAAGFYPTSGRATGVAWMLGIGRFGGIAGSFLVAELAARDLSFSEIFTVVAMAGVVAMVALLVKHWGSPKD
;
A
#
# COMPACT_ATOMS: atom_id res chain seq x y z
N MET A 1 -21.67 -61.79 -13.08
CA MET A 1 -21.77 -61.00 -11.81
C MET A 1 -20.34 -60.61 -11.40
N THR A 2 -19.91 -59.46 -11.84
CA THR A 2 -18.57 -58.93 -11.57
C THR A 2 -18.75 -57.84 -10.53
N GLN A 3 -18.24 -58.04 -9.31
CA GLN A 3 -18.24 -57.07 -8.25
C GLN A 3 -17.31 -55.92 -8.62
N ALA A 4 -17.84 -54.68 -8.64
CA ALA A 4 -17.07 -53.45 -8.73
C ALA A 4 -16.23 -53.27 -7.44
N PRO A 5 -15.02 -52.76 -7.50
CA PRO A 5 -14.22 -52.53 -6.31
C PRO A 5 -14.88 -51.41 -5.48
N GLN A 6 -15.17 -51.72 -4.24
CA GLN A 6 -15.54 -50.74 -3.20
C GLN A 6 -14.39 -49.79 -3.01
N ALA A 7 -14.56 -48.54 -3.46
CA ALA A 7 -13.65 -47.46 -3.17
C ALA A 7 -13.57 -47.25 -1.65
N ASP A 8 -12.36 -47.24 -1.18
CA ASP A 8 -11.91 -47.12 0.19
C ASP A 8 -12.49 -45.85 0.84
N THR A 9 -13.59 -45.99 1.61
CA THR A 9 -14.24 -44.91 2.35
C THR A 9 -13.58 -44.65 3.72
N ALA A 10 -12.54 -45.44 4.07
CA ALA A 10 -11.87 -45.36 5.38
C ALA A 10 -10.84 -44.22 5.49
N ASP A 11 -10.39 -43.62 4.37
CA ASP A 11 -9.30 -42.63 4.36
C ASP A 11 -9.77 -41.16 4.48
N ARG A 12 -11.08 -40.91 4.70
CA ARG A 12 -11.66 -39.55 4.76
C ARG A 12 -11.85 -38.99 6.17
N THR A 13 -11.67 -39.79 7.23
CA THR A 13 -12.06 -39.40 8.60
C THR A 13 -10.98 -38.70 9.41
N ASP A 14 -9.70 -38.74 9.01
CA ASP A 14 -8.59 -38.20 9.81
C ASP A 14 -7.93 -36.93 9.22
N ALA A 15 -8.43 -36.41 8.10
CA ALA A 15 -7.89 -35.21 7.45
C ALA A 15 -8.70 -33.96 7.83
N VAL A 16 -8.06 -33.00 8.50
CA VAL A 16 -8.68 -31.74 8.92
C VAL A 16 -8.32 -30.62 7.95
N ASN A 17 -9.33 -29.94 7.41
CA ASN A 17 -9.11 -28.78 6.55
C ASN A 17 -8.76 -27.55 7.40
N VAL A 18 -7.58 -26.97 7.16
CA VAL A 18 -7.09 -25.80 7.90
C VAL A 18 -8.04 -24.61 7.81
N GLN A 19 -8.59 -24.32 6.61
CA GLN A 19 -9.48 -23.18 6.43
C GLN A 19 -10.82 -23.36 7.18
N THR A 20 -11.35 -24.59 7.21
CA THR A 20 -12.56 -24.89 7.97
C THR A 20 -12.35 -24.63 9.45
N VAL A 21 -11.21 -25.07 10.00
CA VAL A 21 -10.86 -24.81 11.41
C VAL A 21 -10.75 -23.31 11.69
N LEU A 22 -10.14 -22.53 10.80
CA LEU A 22 -10.07 -21.07 10.95
C LEU A 22 -11.44 -20.40 10.90
N ASN A 23 -12.35 -20.91 10.07
CA ASN A 23 -13.69 -20.35 9.90
C ASN A 23 -14.62 -20.64 11.09
N GLU A 24 -14.44 -21.79 11.72
CA GLU A 24 -15.29 -22.26 12.84
C GLU A 24 -14.86 -21.70 14.20
N HIS A 25 -13.63 -21.13 14.31
CA HIS A 25 -13.13 -20.64 15.58
C HIS A 25 -13.23 -19.11 15.68
N PRO A 26 -13.53 -18.59 16.90
CA PRO A 26 -13.44 -17.16 17.15
C PRO A 26 -12.01 -16.66 16.90
N PHE A 27 -11.90 -15.42 16.44
CA PHE A 27 -10.60 -14.79 16.18
C PHE A 27 -9.78 -14.73 17.48
N SER A 28 -8.67 -15.48 17.52
CA SER A 28 -7.89 -15.72 18.72
C SER A 28 -6.95 -14.54 19.05
N ARG A 29 -6.45 -14.51 20.30
CA ARG A 29 -5.42 -13.54 20.72
C ARG A 29 -4.16 -13.64 19.86
N PHE A 30 -3.81 -14.85 19.45
CA PHE A 30 -2.66 -15.09 18.58
C PHE A 30 -2.84 -14.46 17.19
N GLN A 31 -4.01 -14.59 16.59
CA GLN A 31 -4.34 -13.93 15.32
C GLN A 31 -4.36 -12.40 15.43
N TRP A 32 -4.78 -11.85 16.60
CA TRP A 32 -4.67 -10.42 16.86
C TRP A 32 -3.22 -9.94 16.95
N VAL A 33 -2.30 -10.75 17.49
CA VAL A 33 -0.85 -10.44 17.46
C VAL A 33 -0.32 -10.42 16.02
N ILE A 34 -0.69 -11.42 15.20
CA ILE A 34 -0.33 -11.43 13.77
C ILE A 34 -0.85 -10.17 13.08
N PHE A 35 -2.11 -9.81 13.31
CA PHE A 35 -2.71 -8.59 12.76
C PHE A 35 -1.94 -7.34 13.20
N ALA A 36 -1.66 -7.19 14.49
CA ALA A 36 -0.95 -6.04 15.02
C ALA A 36 0.45 -5.88 14.43
N LEU A 37 1.18 -6.99 14.26
CA LEU A 37 2.52 -6.98 13.65
C LEU A 37 2.45 -6.62 12.16
N CYS A 38 1.53 -7.21 11.40
CA CYS A 38 1.31 -6.87 10.00
C CYS A 38 0.85 -5.41 9.83
N PHE A 39 -0.05 -4.93 10.68
CA PHE A 39 -0.48 -3.54 10.72
C PHE A 39 0.70 -2.60 11.01
N THR A 40 1.56 -2.94 11.97
CA THR A 40 2.75 -2.13 12.32
C THR A 40 3.74 -2.09 11.15
N ILE A 41 3.93 -3.18 10.40
CA ILE A 41 4.76 -3.17 9.18
C ILE A 41 4.21 -2.17 8.17
N VAL A 42 2.90 -2.18 7.92
CA VAL A 42 2.25 -1.23 6.99
C VAL A 42 2.30 0.21 7.52
N LEU A 43 2.20 0.39 8.83
CA LEU A 43 2.36 1.71 9.47
C LEU A 43 3.79 2.24 9.27
N LEU A 44 4.82 1.42 9.46
CA LEU A 44 6.21 1.80 9.24
C LEU A 44 6.53 2.05 7.76
N ASP A 45 5.87 1.34 6.84
CA ASP A 45 5.92 1.61 5.40
C ASP A 45 5.39 3.01 5.08
N GLY A 46 4.23 3.37 5.64
CA GLY A 46 3.67 4.71 5.49
C GLY A 46 4.57 5.81 6.09
N PHE A 47 5.13 5.56 7.27
CA PHE A 47 6.08 6.46 7.93
C PHE A 47 7.30 6.72 7.04
N ASP A 48 7.97 5.65 6.59
CA ASP A 48 9.20 5.76 5.81
C ASP A 48 8.97 6.39 4.44
N THR A 49 7.88 6.02 3.77
CA THR A 49 7.50 6.58 2.47
C THR A 49 7.29 8.09 2.54
N ALA A 50 6.67 8.61 3.60
CA ALA A 50 6.43 10.03 3.80
C ALA A 50 7.63 10.80 4.35
N ALA A 51 8.50 10.13 5.10
CA ALA A 51 9.63 10.76 5.81
C ALA A 51 10.52 11.58 4.88
N ILE A 52 10.78 11.11 3.67
CA ILE A 52 11.65 11.81 2.71
C ILE A 52 11.06 13.16 2.29
N GLY A 53 9.75 13.28 2.13
CA GLY A 53 9.07 14.55 1.84
C GLY A 53 9.18 15.53 3.01
N TYR A 54 9.07 15.04 4.25
CA TYR A 54 9.16 15.89 5.45
C TYR A 54 10.57 16.42 5.71
N ILE A 55 11.62 15.66 5.36
CA ILE A 55 13.01 16.11 5.51
C ILE A 55 13.51 16.93 4.31
N ALA A 56 12.81 16.93 3.17
CA ALA A 56 13.24 17.60 1.95
C ALA A 56 13.57 19.09 2.13
N PRO A 57 12.81 19.92 2.87
CA PRO A 57 13.18 21.31 3.13
C PRO A 57 14.52 21.47 3.86
N SER A 58 14.87 20.51 4.73
CA SER A 58 16.12 20.51 5.48
C SER A 58 17.30 20.11 4.59
N LEU A 59 17.11 19.15 3.66
CA LEU A 59 18.11 18.74 2.68
C LEU A 59 18.50 19.91 1.76
N ILE A 60 17.49 20.67 1.27
CA ILE A 60 17.74 21.87 0.45
C ILE A 60 18.58 22.87 1.25
N SER A 61 18.20 23.13 2.51
CA SER A 61 18.85 24.14 3.34
C SER A 61 20.27 23.75 3.76
N GLU A 62 20.51 22.46 4.11
CA GLU A 62 21.81 22.00 4.62
C GLU A 62 22.80 21.73 3.50
N TRP A 63 22.35 21.12 2.38
CA TRP A 63 23.23 20.73 1.29
C TRP A 63 23.26 21.73 0.13
N GLY A 64 22.45 22.80 0.18
CA GLY A 64 22.39 23.83 -0.85
C GLY A 64 21.97 23.31 -2.23
N ILE A 65 21.21 22.22 -2.27
CA ILE A 65 20.80 21.57 -3.51
C ILE A 65 19.57 22.25 -4.14
N SER A 66 19.50 22.17 -5.46
CA SER A 66 18.32 22.66 -6.20
C SER A 66 17.13 21.70 -6.04
N LYS A 67 15.88 22.21 -6.23
CA LYS A 67 14.68 21.39 -6.19
C LYS A 67 14.71 20.23 -7.19
N PRO A 68 15.14 20.42 -8.46
CA PRO A 68 15.25 19.31 -9.41
C PRO A 68 16.16 18.17 -8.91
N ALA A 69 17.21 18.49 -8.16
CA ALA A 69 18.13 17.50 -7.59
C ALA A 69 17.48 16.61 -6.51
N LEU A 70 16.34 17.03 -5.94
CA LEU A 70 15.57 16.21 -5.00
C LEU A 70 14.76 15.09 -5.67
N ALA A 71 14.35 15.24 -6.94
CA ALA A 71 13.45 14.29 -7.59
C ALA A 71 13.98 12.84 -7.58
N PRO A 72 15.26 12.56 -7.87
CA PRO A 72 15.83 11.22 -7.76
C PRO A 72 15.70 10.64 -6.35
N VAL A 73 16.01 11.41 -5.30
CA VAL A 73 15.91 10.96 -3.90
C VAL A 73 14.47 10.70 -3.49
N LEU A 74 13.52 11.57 -3.87
CA LEU A 74 12.10 11.43 -3.55
C LEU A 74 11.45 10.22 -4.24
N SER A 75 11.97 9.85 -5.42
CA SER A 75 11.44 8.71 -6.19
C SER A 75 12.25 7.43 -6.05
N ALA A 76 13.47 7.47 -5.52
CA ALA A 76 14.34 6.30 -5.40
C ALA A 76 13.67 5.13 -4.66
N ALA A 77 12.99 5.41 -3.54
CA ALA A 77 12.28 4.39 -2.80
C ALA A 77 11.13 3.77 -3.60
N LEU A 78 10.46 4.53 -4.49
CA LEU A 78 9.37 4.01 -5.35
C LEU A 78 9.91 3.06 -6.42
N PHE A 79 11.08 3.34 -7.00
CA PHE A 79 11.76 2.40 -7.89
C PHE A 79 12.16 1.12 -7.16
N GLY A 80 12.73 1.26 -5.96
CA GLY A 80 13.07 0.13 -5.09
C GLY A 80 11.84 -0.70 -4.73
N LEU A 81 10.74 -0.04 -4.38
CA LEU A 81 9.45 -0.67 -4.04
C LEU A 81 8.91 -1.49 -5.21
N ALA A 82 9.01 -0.99 -6.44
CA ALA A 82 8.61 -1.74 -7.63
C ALA A 82 9.49 -3.00 -7.81
N ALA A 83 10.81 -2.87 -7.67
CA ALA A 83 11.76 -3.98 -7.78
C ALA A 83 11.52 -5.04 -6.69
N GLY A 84 11.37 -4.61 -5.43
CA GLY A 84 11.12 -5.48 -4.28
C GLY A 84 9.80 -6.25 -4.40
N ALA A 85 8.74 -5.59 -4.86
CA ALA A 85 7.44 -6.23 -5.05
C ALA A 85 7.46 -7.33 -6.13
N VAL A 86 8.17 -7.09 -7.24
CA VAL A 86 8.33 -8.11 -8.30
C VAL A 86 9.12 -9.31 -7.79
N ALA A 87 10.18 -9.07 -7.02
CA ALA A 87 11.02 -10.14 -6.48
C ALA A 87 10.32 -10.93 -5.35
N SER A 88 9.41 -10.30 -4.61
CA SER A 88 8.84 -10.84 -3.37
C SER A 88 8.05 -12.14 -3.57
N GLY A 89 7.27 -12.26 -4.63
CA GLY A 89 6.44 -13.43 -4.91
C GLY A 89 7.29 -14.72 -5.07
N PRO A 90 8.18 -14.78 -6.07
CA PRO A 90 9.06 -15.94 -6.25
C PRO A 90 9.92 -16.28 -5.02
N LEU A 91 10.41 -15.27 -4.30
CA LEU A 91 11.16 -15.47 -3.08
C LEU A 91 10.31 -16.07 -1.96
N ALA A 92 9.07 -15.59 -1.78
CA ALA A 92 8.15 -16.12 -0.77
C ALA A 92 7.68 -17.54 -1.07
N ASP A 93 7.54 -17.89 -2.34
CA ASP A 93 7.20 -19.26 -2.75
C ASP A 93 8.37 -20.23 -2.53
N ARG A 94 9.61 -19.73 -2.60
CA ARG A 94 10.82 -20.54 -2.38
C ARG A 94 11.18 -20.67 -0.90
N PHE A 95 11.22 -19.55 -0.16
CA PHE A 95 11.77 -19.48 1.19
C PHE A 95 10.72 -19.37 2.30
N GLY A 96 9.45 -19.11 1.95
CA GLY A 96 8.36 -18.90 2.89
C GLY A 96 8.05 -17.43 3.11
N ARG A 97 6.81 -17.19 3.56
CA ARG A 97 6.28 -15.81 3.73
C ARG A 97 6.97 -15.10 4.89
N LYS A 98 7.19 -15.82 6.01
CA LYS A 98 7.87 -15.28 7.20
C LYS A 98 9.33 -14.91 6.90
N ALA A 99 10.06 -15.79 6.22
CA ALA A 99 11.48 -15.56 5.95
C ALA A 99 11.69 -14.34 5.06
N VAL A 100 10.88 -14.19 4.00
CA VAL A 100 10.94 -13.03 3.11
C VAL A 100 10.49 -11.76 3.84
N LEU A 101 9.45 -11.84 4.67
CA LEU A 101 8.99 -10.70 5.48
C LEU A 101 10.09 -10.22 6.45
N LEU A 102 10.76 -11.15 7.16
CA LEU A 102 11.89 -10.85 8.04
C LEU A 102 13.03 -10.16 7.29
N ALA A 103 13.46 -10.75 6.17
CA ALA A 103 14.52 -10.18 5.34
C ALA A 103 14.17 -8.80 4.84
N SER A 104 12.91 -8.60 4.41
CA SER A 104 12.40 -7.32 3.92
C SER A 104 12.41 -6.23 4.98
N VAL A 105 11.90 -6.52 6.18
CA VAL A 105 11.89 -5.57 7.31
C VAL A 105 13.31 -5.27 7.79
N LEU A 106 14.21 -6.27 7.78
CA LEU A 106 15.61 -6.08 8.11
C LEU A 106 16.31 -5.17 7.09
N VAL A 107 16.15 -5.43 5.79
CA VAL A 107 16.73 -4.60 4.72
C VAL A 107 16.21 -3.17 4.79
N MET A 108 14.89 -2.98 4.94
CA MET A 108 14.27 -1.68 5.12
C MET A 108 14.87 -0.93 6.32
N GLY A 109 14.92 -1.59 7.49
CA GLY A 109 15.42 -0.98 8.71
C GLY A 109 16.89 -0.60 8.63
N LEU A 110 17.76 -1.50 8.16
CA LEU A 110 19.20 -1.22 8.00
C LEU A 110 19.46 -0.12 6.98
N ALA A 111 18.83 -0.18 5.81
CA ALA A 111 19.04 0.82 4.77
C ALA A 111 18.53 2.20 5.20
N CYS A 112 17.37 2.28 5.85
CA CYS A 112 16.85 3.54 6.39
C CYS A 112 17.76 4.09 7.51
N LEU A 113 18.25 3.22 8.40
CA LEU A 113 19.18 3.60 9.45
C LEU A 113 20.47 4.20 8.85
N VAL A 114 21.08 3.51 7.88
CA VAL A 114 22.30 3.99 7.21
C VAL A 114 22.05 5.28 6.43
N SER A 115 20.85 5.47 5.84
CA SER A 115 20.45 6.72 5.21
C SER A 115 20.63 7.95 6.12
N GLY A 116 20.46 7.77 7.45
CA GLY A 116 20.65 8.84 8.43
C GLY A 116 22.09 9.37 8.54
N TRP A 117 23.10 8.62 8.06
CA TRP A 117 24.51 9.03 8.01
C TRP A 117 24.99 9.43 6.63
N SER A 118 24.10 9.52 5.65
CA SER A 118 24.48 9.98 4.31
C SER A 118 25.04 11.41 4.31
N HIS A 119 26.09 11.61 3.53
CA HIS A 119 26.80 12.87 3.38
C HIS A 119 26.57 13.55 2.02
N SER A 120 25.96 12.84 1.09
CA SER A 120 25.61 13.37 -0.24
C SER A 120 24.22 12.91 -0.68
N ILE A 121 23.67 13.60 -1.69
CA ILE A 121 22.35 13.27 -2.24
C ILE A 121 22.39 11.95 -3.01
N GLU A 122 23.50 11.63 -3.63
CA GLU A 122 23.72 10.39 -4.37
C GLU A 122 23.71 9.19 -3.40
N GLU A 123 24.44 9.30 -2.30
CA GLU A 123 24.47 8.28 -1.26
C GLU A 123 23.08 8.06 -0.64
N LEU A 124 22.40 9.15 -0.29
CA LEU A 124 21.04 9.08 0.21
C LEU A 124 20.09 8.41 -0.81
N THR A 125 20.22 8.75 -2.10
CA THR A 125 19.40 8.16 -3.18
C THR A 125 19.59 6.64 -3.26
N ILE A 126 20.83 6.16 -3.18
CA ILE A 126 21.12 4.72 -3.18
C ILE A 126 20.45 4.02 -1.99
N TRP A 127 20.64 4.54 -0.78
CA TRP A 127 20.05 3.94 0.41
C TRP A 127 18.53 4.02 0.41
N ARG A 128 17.93 5.09 -0.12
CA ARG A 128 16.48 5.19 -0.32
C ARG A 128 15.96 4.14 -1.30
N PHE A 129 16.69 3.84 -2.37
CA PHE A 129 16.36 2.74 -3.28
C PHE A 129 16.38 1.39 -2.56
N VAL A 130 17.44 1.10 -1.78
CA VAL A 130 17.55 -0.15 -1.00
C VAL A 130 16.43 -0.25 0.04
N THR A 131 16.11 0.83 0.75
CA THR A 131 14.96 0.88 1.67
C THR A 131 13.67 0.52 0.93
N GLY A 132 13.48 1.07 -0.26
CA GLY A 132 12.33 0.79 -1.12
C GLY A 132 12.22 -0.69 -1.52
N VAL A 133 13.34 -1.36 -1.82
CA VAL A 133 13.34 -2.81 -2.11
C VAL A 133 12.81 -3.61 -0.92
N GLY A 134 13.22 -3.26 0.30
CA GLY A 134 12.69 -3.85 1.52
C GLY A 134 11.18 -3.62 1.66
N LEU A 135 10.72 -2.37 1.54
CA LEU A 135 9.29 -1.98 1.62
C LEU A 135 8.44 -2.72 0.58
N GLY A 136 8.93 -2.78 -0.67
CA GLY A 136 8.22 -3.43 -1.78
C GLY A 136 8.01 -4.93 -1.58
N ALA A 137 8.93 -5.59 -0.88
CA ALA A 137 8.80 -7.00 -0.56
C ALA A 137 8.03 -7.25 0.76
N ALA A 138 8.06 -6.33 1.72
CA ALA A 138 7.40 -6.51 3.02
C ALA A 138 5.87 -6.51 2.91
N MET A 139 5.29 -5.52 2.21
CA MET A 139 3.85 -5.32 2.15
C MET A 139 3.07 -6.51 1.56
N PRO A 140 3.40 -7.07 0.37
CA PRO A 140 2.69 -8.23 -0.17
C PRO A 140 2.76 -9.45 0.74
N ASN A 141 3.90 -9.67 1.41
CA ASN A 141 4.08 -10.80 2.31
C ASN A 141 3.30 -10.63 3.63
N ALA A 142 3.22 -9.40 4.16
CA ALA A 142 2.38 -9.10 5.33
C ALA A 142 0.89 -9.33 5.01
N VAL A 143 0.42 -8.85 3.85
CA VAL A 143 -0.97 -9.07 3.38
C VAL A 143 -1.26 -10.55 3.21
N THR A 144 -0.37 -11.28 2.54
CA THR A 144 -0.53 -12.72 2.31
C THR A 144 -0.56 -13.47 3.64
N LEU A 145 0.42 -13.23 4.52
CA LEU A 145 0.48 -13.88 5.82
C LEU A 145 -0.80 -13.61 6.63
N MET A 146 -1.23 -12.35 6.71
CA MET A 146 -2.47 -12.00 7.40
C MET A 146 -3.69 -12.70 6.80
N SER A 147 -3.82 -12.72 5.48
CA SER A 147 -4.95 -13.32 4.78
C SER A 147 -5.04 -14.83 4.98
N GLU A 148 -3.89 -15.51 5.12
CA GLU A 148 -3.80 -16.95 5.35
C GLU A 148 -4.16 -17.38 6.77
N TYR A 149 -4.12 -16.44 7.73
CA TYR A 149 -4.54 -16.64 9.12
C TYR A 149 -5.95 -16.12 9.43
N CYS A 150 -6.65 -15.52 8.44
CA CYS A 150 -7.97 -14.98 8.64
C CYS A 150 -9.08 -15.99 8.29
N PRO A 151 -10.19 -16.02 9.06
CA PRO A 151 -11.45 -16.57 8.59
C PRO A 151 -11.92 -15.87 7.30
N ASP A 152 -12.51 -16.64 6.38
CA ASP A 152 -12.97 -16.12 5.08
C ASP A 152 -13.93 -14.92 5.24
N ALA A 153 -14.87 -15.01 6.19
CA ALA A 153 -15.85 -13.97 6.46
C ALA A 153 -15.24 -12.62 6.93
N ARG A 154 -14.04 -12.61 7.49
CA ARG A 154 -13.38 -11.40 8.03
C ARG A 154 -12.13 -10.98 7.26
N ARG A 155 -11.72 -11.76 6.26
CA ARG A 155 -10.46 -11.55 5.52
C ARG A 155 -10.39 -10.15 4.91
N SER A 156 -11.41 -9.74 4.17
CA SER A 156 -11.44 -8.44 3.52
C SER A 156 -11.43 -7.28 4.53
N MET A 157 -12.23 -7.38 5.60
CA MET A 157 -12.30 -6.36 6.63
C MET A 157 -10.95 -6.17 7.33
N LEU A 158 -10.29 -7.27 7.75
CA LEU A 158 -9.00 -7.21 8.46
C LEU A 158 -7.87 -6.75 7.54
N THR A 159 -7.87 -7.17 6.27
CA THR A 159 -6.90 -6.69 5.29
C THR A 159 -7.05 -5.19 5.07
N ASN A 160 -8.27 -4.68 4.89
CA ASN A 160 -8.51 -3.25 4.74
C ASN A 160 -8.13 -2.47 6.01
N ALA A 161 -8.46 -2.99 7.20
CA ALA A 161 -8.04 -2.38 8.46
C ALA A 161 -6.51 -2.31 8.58
N MET A 162 -5.79 -3.34 8.13
CA MET A 162 -4.33 -3.34 8.09
C MET A 162 -3.79 -2.23 7.16
N PHE A 163 -4.41 -2.00 6.01
CA PHE A 163 -4.00 -0.93 5.10
C PHE A 163 -4.21 0.48 5.67
N CYS A 164 -5.10 0.68 6.66
CA CYS A 164 -5.20 1.95 7.38
C CYS A 164 -3.91 2.32 8.14
N GLY A 165 -3.01 1.35 8.36
CA GLY A 165 -1.69 1.61 8.90
C GLY A 165 -0.87 2.58 8.06
N PHE A 166 -0.96 2.50 6.72
CA PHE A 166 -0.17 3.35 5.82
C PHE A 166 -0.45 4.85 5.99
N PRO A 167 -1.69 5.35 5.84
CA PRO A 167 -1.99 6.77 6.04
C PRO A 167 -1.74 7.21 7.50
N LEU A 168 -1.99 6.36 8.49
CA LEU A 168 -1.70 6.67 9.88
C LEU A 168 -0.19 6.78 10.13
N GLY A 169 0.61 5.88 9.57
CA GLY A 169 2.07 5.93 9.65
C GLY A 169 2.64 7.16 8.98
N SER A 170 2.13 7.53 7.80
CA SER A 170 2.52 8.74 7.08
C SER A 170 2.22 10.01 7.89
N ALA A 171 1.02 10.11 8.48
CA ALA A 171 0.65 11.24 9.32
C ALA A 171 1.48 11.31 10.61
N LEU A 172 1.65 10.16 11.29
CA LEU A 172 2.49 10.06 12.48
C LEU A 172 3.92 10.48 12.18
N GLY A 173 4.45 10.07 11.01
CA GLY A 173 5.76 10.48 10.52
C GLY A 173 5.89 11.99 10.40
N GLY A 174 4.87 12.67 9.89
CA GLY A 174 4.85 14.13 9.79
C GLY A 174 4.81 14.84 11.14
N PHE A 175 3.97 14.37 12.07
CA PHE A 175 3.93 14.93 13.44
C PHE A 175 5.25 14.72 14.19
N LEU A 176 5.85 13.52 14.07
CA LEU A 176 7.16 13.24 14.66
C LEU A 176 8.26 14.07 14.00
N ALA A 177 8.28 14.18 12.67
CA ALA A 177 9.25 14.97 11.94
C ALA A 177 9.17 16.47 12.33
N ALA A 178 7.97 17.03 12.45
CA ALA A 178 7.76 18.42 12.87
C ALA A 178 8.32 18.71 14.27
N TRP A 179 8.36 17.71 15.16
CA TRP A 179 8.97 17.81 16.47
C TRP A 179 10.46 17.48 16.46
N MET A 180 10.87 16.42 15.74
CA MET A 180 12.25 15.92 15.75
C MET A 180 13.20 16.82 14.97
N ILE A 181 12.81 17.34 13.81
CA ILE A 181 13.69 18.12 12.94
C ILE A 181 14.25 19.36 13.65
N PRO A 182 13.43 20.20 14.31
CA PRO A 182 13.95 21.37 15.01
C PRO A 182 14.84 21.03 16.22
N ASN A 183 14.62 19.88 16.89
CA ASN A 183 15.34 19.52 18.12
C ASN A 183 16.57 18.65 17.88
N PHE A 184 16.54 17.75 16.87
CA PHE A 184 17.56 16.71 16.64
C PHE A 184 18.09 16.69 15.21
N GLY A 185 17.58 17.56 14.33
CA GLY A 185 17.91 17.56 12.91
C GLY A 185 17.18 16.48 12.11
N TRP A 186 17.17 16.61 10.78
CA TRP A 186 16.43 15.73 9.87
C TRP A 186 16.92 14.28 9.89
N ARG A 187 18.20 14.05 10.18
CA ARG A 187 18.80 12.71 10.28
C ARG A 187 18.11 11.84 11.32
N SER A 188 17.62 12.45 12.40
CA SER A 188 16.92 11.75 13.48
C SER A 188 15.65 11.03 12.98
N VAL A 189 14.93 11.59 12.00
CA VAL A 189 13.73 10.99 11.41
C VAL A 189 14.08 9.68 10.68
N LEU A 190 15.17 9.66 9.92
CA LEU A 190 15.64 8.45 9.22
C LEU A 190 16.20 7.42 10.22
N ILE A 191 16.90 7.86 11.25
CA ILE A 191 17.40 6.98 12.32
C ILE A 191 16.23 6.28 13.02
N LEU A 192 15.18 7.04 13.39
CA LEU A 192 13.96 6.46 13.96
C LEU A 192 13.30 5.49 12.98
N GLY A 193 13.18 5.90 11.70
CA GLY A 193 12.65 5.06 10.61
C GLY A 193 13.43 3.77 10.38
N GLY A 194 14.70 3.73 10.77
CA GLY A 194 15.53 2.53 10.74
C GLY A 194 15.42 1.68 12.01
N ILE A 195 15.49 2.31 13.20
CA ILE A 195 15.44 1.62 14.49
C ILE A 195 14.09 0.92 14.70
N ALA A 196 12.98 1.58 14.38
CA ALA A 196 11.65 1.02 14.63
C ALA A 196 11.41 -0.31 13.87
N PRO A 197 11.72 -0.45 12.55
CA PRO A 197 11.66 -1.73 11.88
C PRO A 197 12.63 -2.78 12.44
N LEU A 198 13.84 -2.39 12.84
CA LEU A 198 14.81 -3.32 13.42
C LEU A 198 14.34 -3.90 14.75
N VAL A 199 13.70 -3.08 15.60
CA VAL A 199 13.01 -3.58 16.80
C VAL A 199 11.86 -4.51 16.43
N LEU A 200 11.09 -4.15 15.41
CA LEU A 200 9.99 -4.98 14.93
C LEU A 200 10.46 -6.34 14.40
N VAL A 201 11.67 -6.45 13.82
CA VAL A 201 12.26 -7.74 13.42
C VAL A 201 12.26 -8.74 14.58
N LEU A 202 12.59 -8.31 15.80
CA LEU A 202 12.58 -9.17 16.98
C LEU A 202 11.20 -9.74 17.29
N LEU A 203 10.16 -8.95 17.04
CA LEU A 203 8.76 -9.39 17.23
C LEU A 203 8.29 -10.27 16.07
N VAL A 204 8.69 -9.95 14.83
CA VAL A 204 8.35 -10.75 13.63
C VAL A 204 9.01 -12.14 13.70
N LEU A 205 10.14 -12.30 14.41
CA LEU A 205 10.74 -13.62 14.68
C LEU A 205 9.77 -14.56 15.43
N LEU A 206 8.87 -14.01 16.24
CA LEU A 206 7.86 -14.78 16.98
C LEU A 206 6.68 -15.22 16.09
N LEU A 207 6.48 -14.61 14.91
CA LEU A 207 5.45 -15.05 13.98
C LEU A 207 5.71 -16.49 13.52
N PRO A 208 4.66 -17.30 13.33
CA PRO A 208 4.79 -18.59 12.69
C PRO A 208 4.96 -18.43 11.18
N GLU A 209 5.50 -19.46 10.53
CA GLU A 209 5.43 -19.57 9.07
C GLU A 209 3.98 -19.88 8.65
N SER A 210 3.62 -19.47 7.45
CA SER A 210 2.30 -19.75 6.87
C SER A 210 1.98 -21.27 6.89
N VAL A 211 0.81 -21.62 7.43
CA VAL A 211 0.33 -23.01 7.41
C VAL A 211 0.14 -23.51 5.98
N ARG A 212 -0.30 -22.64 5.08
CA ARG A 212 -0.44 -22.98 3.64
C ARG A 212 0.91 -23.33 3.03
N TYR A 213 1.93 -22.52 3.30
CA TYR A 213 3.29 -22.78 2.83
C TYR A 213 3.85 -24.07 3.42
N MET A 214 3.67 -24.29 4.73
CA MET A 214 4.14 -25.53 5.40
C MET A 214 3.49 -26.78 4.79
N LEU A 215 2.19 -26.74 4.50
CA LEU A 215 1.48 -27.83 3.81
C LEU A 215 1.99 -28.04 2.39
N ALA A 216 2.16 -26.98 1.61
CA ALA A 216 2.64 -27.06 0.23
C ALA A 216 4.08 -27.62 0.13
N LYS A 217 4.91 -27.39 1.17
CA LYS A 217 6.30 -27.89 1.23
C LYS A 217 6.45 -29.23 1.98
N GLY A 218 5.35 -29.82 2.45
CA GLY A 218 5.39 -31.11 3.14
C GLY A 218 6.08 -31.07 4.51
N TYR A 219 5.91 -29.97 5.25
CA TYR A 219 6.43 -29.88 6.62
C TYR A 219 5.78 -30.93 7.53
N ASP A 220 6.51 -31.31 8.58
CA ASP A 220 6.02 -32.26 9.59
C ASP A 220 4.68 -31.80 10.18
N VAL A 221 3.74 -32.75 10.28
CA VAL A 221 2.41 -32.56 10.86
C VAL A 221 2.48 -31.97 12.28
N GLN A 222 3.51 -32.31 13.05
CA GLN A 222 3.70 -31.77 14.41
C GLN A 222 3.93 -30.27 14.42
N ARG A 223 4.68 -29.71 13.44
CA ARG A 223 4.90 -28.27 13.32
C ARG A 223 3.61 -27.55 12.93
N ILE A 224 2.86 -28.10 11.96
CA ILE A 224 1.56 -27.55 11.55
C ILE A 224 0.58 -27.57 12.72
N ARG A 225 0.56 -28.69 13.47
CA ARG A 225 -0.28 -28.87 14.66
C ARG A 225 0.03 -27.81 15.73
N ALA A 226 1.30 -27.55 16.01
CA ALA A 226 1.70 -26.55 17.00
C ALA A 226 1.15 -25.14 16.64
N VAL A 227 1.24 -24.75 15.37
CA VAL A 227 0.68 -23.47 14.90
C VAL A 227 -0.84 -23.46 15.02
N MET A 228 -1.52 -24.53 14.58
CA MET A 228 -2.98 -24.64 14.67
C MET A 228 -3.48 -24.66 16.11
N GLN A 229 -2.74 -25.28 17.03
CA GLN A 229 -3.04 -25.24 18.47
C GLN A 229 -2.89 -23.83 19.03
N SER A 230 -1.89 -23.07 18.60
CA SER A 230 -1.72 -21.66 19.01
C SER A 230 -2.88 -20.79 18.55
N ILE A 231 -3.52 -21.13 17.43
CA ILE A 231 -4.69 -20.43 16.90
C ILE A 231 -5.97 -20.83 17.63
N THR A 232 -6.19 -22.15 17.78
CA THR A 232 -7.49 -22.66 18.26
C THR A 232 -7.56 -22.78 19.79
N GLY A 233 -6.40 -22.81 20.47
CA GLY A 233 -6.31 -23.11 21.90
C GLY A 233 -6.74 -24.54 22.27
N LYS A 234 -7.07 -25.39 21.27
CA LYS A 234 -7.53 -26.78 21.49
C LYS A 234 -6.41 -27.77 21.17
N SER A 235 -6.39 -28.89 21.88
CA SER A 235 -5.52 -30.00 21.53
C SER A 235 -5.97 -30.66 20.23
N LEU A 236 -5.09 -30.71 19.24
CA LEU A 236 -5.32 -31.35 17.94
C LEU A 236 -4.49 -32.64 17.81
N GLN A 237 -4.24 -33.33 18.93
CA GLN A 237 -3.40 -34.52 18.95
C GLN A 237 -3.95 -35.69 18.14
N SER A 238 -5.28 -35.77 17.99
CA SER A 238 -5.95 -36.80 17.18
C SER A 238 -5.87 -36.57 15.67
N VAL A 239 -5.48 -35.38 15.22
CA VAL A 239 -5.41 -35.06 13.78
C VAL A 239 -4.13 -35.67 13.20
N GLN A 240 -4.30 -36.63 12.30
CA GLN A 240 -3.17 -37.29 11.63
C GLN A 240 -2.70 -36.56 10.39
N ARG A 241 -3.61 -35.81 9.71
CA ARG A 241 -3.30 -35.11 8.47
C ARG A 241 -4.05 -33.79 8.40
N PHE A 242 -3.33 -32.72 8.05
CA PHE A 242 -3.92 -31.45 7.65
C PHE A 242 -3.98 -31.37 6.13
N VAL A 243 -5.10 -30.82 5.62
CA VAL A 243 -5.32 -30.62 4.19
C VAL A 243 -5.80 -29.19 3.95
N MET A 244 -5.56 -28.70 2.76
CA MET A 244 -6.20 -27.52 2.23
C MET A 244 -6.99 -27.89 0.99
N THR A 245 -8.28 -27.68 1.06
CA THR A 245 -9.12 -27.72 -0.11
C THR A 245 -9.04 -26.35 -0.76
N GLU A 246 -8.09 -26.17 -1.66
CA GLU A 246 -8.16 -25.03 -2.57
C GLU A 246 -9.28 -25.34 -3.56
N HIS A 247 -10.36 -24.55 -3.51
CA HIS A 247 -11.26 -24.46 -4.65
C HIS A 247 -10.47 -23.78 -5.79
N LYS A 248 -9.63 -24.53 -6.46
CA LYS A 248 -9.14 -24.18 -7.80
C LYS A 248 -10.33 -24.20 -8.73
N GLN A 249 -11.05 -23.11 -8.81
CA GLN A 249 -11.75 -22.77 -10.05
C GLN A 249 -10.68 -22.36 -11.06
N VAL A 250 -9.93 -23.34 -11.58
CA VAL A 250 -9.24 -23.21 -12.84
C VAL A 250 -10.31 -23.36 -13.90
N GLU A 251 -10.97 -22.28 -14.26
CA GLU A 251 -11.65 -22.20 -15.53
C GLU A 251 -10.57 -22.31 -16.62
N GLN A 252 -10.49 -23.49 -17.20
CA GLN A 252 -9.70 -23.77 -18.40
C GLN A 252 -10.23 -22.88 -19.52
N GLY A 253 -9.39 -22.00 -20.07
CA GLY A 253 -9.72 -21.45 -21.37
C GLY A 253 -9.02 -20.17 -21.83
N GLN A 254 -8.81 -19.18 -21.01
CA GLN A 254 -8.14 -17.94 -21.44
C GLN A 254 -7.17 -17.41 -20.37
N SER A 255 -5.99 -16.93 -20.79
CA SER A 255 -5.09 -16.25 -19.85
C SER A 255 -5.78 -15.00 -19.33
N GLY A 256 -5.65 -14.71 -18.02
CA GLY A 256 -6.26 -13.53 -17.41
C GLY A 256 -5.91 -12.23 -18.15
N LEU A 257 -4.73 -12.15 -18.78
CA LEU A 257 -4.30 -11.02 -19.60
C LEU A 257 -5.13 -10.91 -20.90
N ALA A 258 -5.46 -12.03 -21.55
CA ALA A 258 -6.29 -12.02 -22.74
C ALA A 258 -7.71 -11.51 -22.43
N VAL A 259 -8.24 -11.79 -21.25
CA VAL A 259 -9.52 -11.24 -20.79
C VAL A 259 -9.43 -9.73 -20.59
N VAL A 260 -8.41 -9.25 -19.88
CA VAL A 260 -8.19 -7.81 -19.58
C VAL A 260 -8.04 -6.98 -20.85
N LEU A 261 -7.36 -7.51 -21.87
CA LEU A 261 -7.10 -6.85 -23.15
C LEU A 261 -8.13 -7.22 -24.24
N SER A 262 -9.17 -8.00 -23.93
CA SER A 262 -10.22 -8.33 -24.88
C SER A 262 -10.98 -7.08 -25.33
N LYS A 263 -11.57 -7.10 -26.51
CA LYS A 263 -12.36 -5.97 -27.07
C LYS A 263 -13.45 -5.47 -26.10
N ARG A 264 -13.98 -6.36 -25.26
CA ARG A 264 -15.01 -6.01 -24.27
C ARG A 264 -14.46 -5.21 -23.10
N TYR A 265 -13.26 -5.52 -22.62
CA TYR A 265 -12.70 -4.95 -21.39
C TYR A 265 -11.54 -3.97 -21.62
N ALA A 266 -10.91 -3.97 -22.80
CA ALA A 266 -9.68 -3.21 -23.08
C ALA A 266 -9.83 -1.70 -22.79
N LEU A 267 -10.91 -1.07 -23.28
CA LEU A 267 -11.15 0.36 -23.04
C LEU A 267 -11.27 0.65 -21.53
N GLY A 268 -12.12 -0.12 -20.84
CA GLY A 268 -12.28 0.05 -19.38
C GLY A 268 -11.00 -0.21 -18.60
N SER A 269 -10.19 -1.20 -19.02
CA SER A 269 -8.89 -1.49 -18.42
C SER A 269 -7.93 -0.32 -18.56
N VAL A 270 -7.77 0.23 -19.77
CA VAL A 270 -6.90 1.39 -20.00
C VAL A 270 -7.38 2.60 -19.22
N MET A 271 -8.66 2.86 -19.15
CA MET A 271 -9.23 3.98 -18.39
C MET A 271 -9.00 3.81 -16.87
N LEU A 272 -9.14 2.60 -16.34
CA LEU A 272 -8.80 2.30 -14.94
C LEU A 272 -7.31 2.50 -14.66
N TRP A 273 -6.43 2.08 -15.58
CA TRP A 273 -4.99 2.29 -15.44
C TRP A 273 -4.62 3.77 -15.44
N ILE A 274 -5.20 4.54 -16.36
CA ILE A 274 -4.99 6.01 -16.41
C ILE A 274 -5.49 6.66 -15.12
N ALA A 275 -6.69 6.34 -14.67
CA ALA A 275 -7.26 6.94 -13.46
C ALA A 275 -6.41 6.62 -12.22
N TYR A 276 -6.00 5.36 -12.06
CA TYR A 276 -5.18 4.94 -10.93
C TYR A 276 -3.76 5.53 -10.98
N PHE A 277 -3.16 5.58 -12.17
CA PHE A 277 -1.87 6.25 -12.42
C PHE A 277 -1.93 7.73 -12.04
N MET A 278 -2.93 8.47 -12.53
CA MET A 278 -3.11 9.89 -12.21
C MET A 278 -3.38 10.13 -10.72
N GLY A 279 -4.11 9.22 -10.08
CA GLY A 279 -4.30 9.28 -8.63
C GLY A 279 -2.97 9.14 -7.87
N LEU A 280 -2.08 8.23 -8.27
CA LEU A 280 -0.77 8.13 -7.65
C LEU A 280 0.18 9.28 -8.02
N VAL A 281 0.04 9.87 -9.21
CA VAL A 281 0.72 11.15 -9.55
C VAL A 281 0.37 12.20 -8.50
N ILE A 282 -0.92 12.42 -8.24
CA ILE A 282 -1.38 13.39 -7.23
C ILE A 282 -0.83 13.05 -5.85
N PHE A 283 -1.02 11.81 -5.43
CA PHE A 283 -0.68 11.39 -4.08
C PHE A 283 0.80 11.63 -3.77
N TYR A 284 1.70 11.16 -4.63
CA TYR A 284 3.14 11.31 -4.39
C TYR A 284 3.68 12.70 -4.70
N ALA A 285 3.08 13.43 -5.66
CA ALA A 285 3.39 14.84 -5.86
C ALA A 285 3.14 15.64 -4.58
N LEU A 286 1.97 15.46 -3.96
CA LEU A 286 1.62 16.19 -2.75
C LEU A 286 2.40 15.69 -1.54
N MET A 287 2.46 14.36 -1.32
CA MET A 287 3.15 13.79 -0.17
C MET A 287 4.62 14.18 -0.11
N ASN A 288 5.32 14.17 -1.24
CA ASN A 288 6.75 14.44 -1.29
C ASN A 288 7.09 15.94 -1.30
N TRP A 289 6.21 16.78 -1.85
CA TRP A 289 6.56 18.17 -2.13
C TRP A 289 5.82 19.21 -1.28
N MET A 290 4.68 18.86 -0.66
CA MET A 290 3.94 19.85 0.16
C MET A 290 4.79 20.54 1.23
N PRO A 291 5.68 19.85 1.99
CA PRO A 291 6.49 20.55 2.99
C PRO A 291 7.42 21.61 2.38
N VAL A 292 7.99 21.32 1.19
CA VAL A 292 8.84 22.26 0.45
C VAL A 292 8.03 23.44 -0.05
N LEU A 293 6.90 23.14 -0.73
CA LEU A 293 6.04 24.16 -1.34
C LEU A 293 5.42 25.09 -0.29
N PHE A 294 4.99 24.53 0.85
CA PHE A 294 4.42 25.33 1.95
C PHE A 294 5.47 26.24 2.62
N LYS A 295 6.70 25.75 2.78
CA LYS A 295 7.81 26.59 3.25
C LYS A 295 8.08 27.75 2.30
N GLU A 296 8.07 27.51 0.99
CA GLU A 296 8.20 28.55 -0.03
C GLU A 296 7.02 29.52 -0.08
N GLY A 297 5.84 29.02 0.22
CA GLY A 297 4.61 29.83 0.40
C GLY A 297 4.62 30.70 1.67
N GLY A 298 5.72 30.70 2.42
CA GLY A 298 5.94 31.57 3.58
C GLY A 298 5.63 30.95 4.93
N LEU A 299 5.34 29.63 5.02
CA LEU A 299 5.17 28.95 6.29
C LEU A 299 6.55 28.60 6.91
N ASP A 300 6.65 28.67 8.23
CA ASP A 300 7.81 28.12 8.93
C ASP A 300 7.91 26.59 8.71
N PRO A 301 9.10 26.00 8.72
CA PRO A 301 9.31 24.59 8.39
C PRO A 301 8.49 23.61 9.24
N LYS A 302 8.29 23.92 10.53
CA LYS A 302 7.51 23.10 11.45
C LYS A 302 6.03 23.11 11.06
N THR A 303 5.45 24.28 10.85
CA THR A 303 4.05 24.44 10.44
C THR A 303 3.82 23.83 9.06
N ALA A 304 4.73 24.04 8.10
CA ALA A 304 4.66 23.41 6.78
C ALA A 304 4.57 21.88 6.87
N THR A 305 5.39 21.26 7.72
CA THR A 305 5.39 19.81 7.95
C THR A 305 4.09 19.35 8.63
N LEU A 306 3.62 20.06 9.65
CA LEU A 306 2.35 19.74 10.34
C LEU A 306 1.15 19.80 9.40
N VAL A 307 1.06 20.85 8.59
CA VAL A 307 -0.04 21.00 7.62
C VAL A 307 0.03 19.87 6.57
N ALA A 308 1.22 19.56 6.03
CA ALA A 308 1.39 18.48 5.08
C ALA A 308 1.00 17.10 5.66
N ALA A 309 1.24 16.87 6.95
CA ALA A 309 0.86 15.62 7.63
C ALA A 309 -0.66 15.39 7.72
N LEU A 310 -1.47 16.44 7.56
CA LEU A 310 -2.94 16.32 7.55
C LEU A 310 -3.46 15.64 6.27
N PHE A 311 -2.70 15.72 5.17
CA PHE A 311 -3.12 15.12 3.90
C PHE A 311 -3.25 13.59 4.00
N PRO A 312 -2.25 12.80 4.44
CA PRO A 312 -2.43 11.38 4.63
C PRO A 312 -3.41 11.03 5.76
N LEU A 313 -3.52 11.85 6.81
CA LEU A 313 -4.46 11.61 7.92
C LEU A 313 -5.90 11.50 7.44
N GLY A 314 -6.28 12.23 6.39
CA GLY A 314 -7.60 12.15 5.77
C GLY A 314 -7.99 10.77 5.20
N GLY A 315 -7.04 9.84 5.06
CA GLY A 315 -7.29 8.49 4.53
C GLY A 315 -8.30 7.63 5.32
N VAL A 316 -8.65 8.05 6.53
CA VAL A 316 -9.69 7.41 7.35
C VAL A 316 -11.08 7.52 6.70
N GLY A 317 -11.30 8.46 5.79
CA GLY A 317 -12.57 8.65 5.06
C GLY A 317 -12.95 7.53 4.07
N ALA A 318 -12.04 6.59 3.78
CA ALA A 318 -12.27 5.49 2.83
C ALA A 318 -13.49 4.60 3.17
N ILE A 319 -13.80 4.46 4.46
CA ILE A 319 -14.96 3.69 4.93
C ILE A 319 -16.27 4.31 4.43
N PHE A 320 -16.36 5.63 4.42
CA PHE A 320 -17.55 6.34 3.94
C PHE A 320 -17.78 6.19 2.43
N CYS A 321 -16.69 6.15 1.65
CA CYS A 321 -16.80 5.92 0.20
C CYS A 321 -17.32 4.51 -0.12
N GLY A 322 -16.87 3.49 0.60
CA GLY A 322 -17.41 2.13 0.45
C GLY A 322 -18.93 2.11 0.60
N TRP A 323 -19.46 2.77 1.63
CA TRP A 323 -20.91 2.90 1.83
C TRP A 323 -21.62 3.67 0.68
N LEU A 324 -21.00 4.71 0.13
CA LEU A 324 -21.52 5.42 -1.05
C LEU A 324 -21.52 4.54 -2.30
N MET A 325 -20.45 3.75 -2.52
CA MET A 325 -20.35 2.85 -3.66
C MET A 325 -21.38 1.71 -3.62
N ASP A 326 -21.81 1.30 -2.43
CA ASP A 326 -22.85 0.29 -2.27
C ASP A 326 -24.25 0.83 -2.59
N ARG A 327 -24.45 2.15 -2.49
CA ARG A 327 -25.76 2.80 -2.74
C ARG A 327 -25.89 3.44 -4.11
N PHE A 328 -24.78 3.89 -4.68
CA PHE A 328 -24.73 4.62 -5.94
C PHE A 328 -23.79 3.91 -6.93
N ASN A 329 -23.78 4.37 -8.17
CA ASN A 329 -22.85 3.84 -9.16
C ASN A 329 -21.39 4.08 -8.72
N ALA A 330 -20.68 3.01 -8.45
CA ALA A 330 -19.30 3.06 -7.92
C ALA A 330 -18.35 3.89 -8.81
N THR A 331 -18.48 3.80 -10.14
CA THR A 331 -17.67 4.59 -11.08
C THR A 331 -17.96 6.08 -10.95
N ALA A 332 -19.24 6.46 -10.84
CA ALA A 332 -19.64 7.87 -10.70
C ALA A 332 -19.19 8.45 -9.34
N VAL A 333 -19.28 7.65 -8.27
CA VAL A 333 -18.82 8.06 -6.92
C VAL A 333 -17.32 8.35 -6.93
N ILE A 334 -16.50 7.46 -7.49
CA ILE A 334 -15.04 7.67 -7.54
C ILE A 334 -14.67 8.79 -8.51
N ALA A 335 -15.35 8.92 -9.66
CA ALA A 335 -15.14 10.03 -10.59
C ALA A 335 -15.46 11.38 -9.93
N GLY A 336 -16.58 11.47 -9.17
CA GLY A 336 -16.91 12.62 -8.35
C GLY A 336 -15.83 12.90 -7.27
N GLY A 337 -15.30 11.87 -6.65
CA GLY A 337 -14.17 11.97 -5.72
C GLY A 337 -12.93 12.61 -6.36
N TYR A 338 -12.54 12.21 -7.57
CA TYR A 338 -11.42 12.83 -8.27
C TYR A 338 -11.72 14.25 -8.74
N ALA A 339 -12.97 14.56 -9.12
CA ALA A 339 -13.39 15.93 -9.43
C ALA A 339 -13.24 16.85 -8.20
N LEU A 340 -13.73 16.41 -7.05
CA LEU A 340 -13.60 17.16 -5.80
C LEU A 340 -12.13 17.25 -5.34
N THR A 341 -11.35 16.23 -5.58
CA THR A 341 -9.89 16.25 -5.36
C THR A 341 -9.24 17.35 -6.19
N ALA A 342 -9.54 17.42 -7.49
CA ALA A 342 -9.00 18.47 -8.37
C ALA A 342 -9.34 19.87 -7.86
N VAL A 343 -10.60 20.11 -7.49
CA VAL A 343 -11.05 21.39 -6.92
C VAL A 343 -10.33 21.71 -5.62
N SER A 344 -10.20 20.73 -4.71
CA SER A 344 -9.56 20.93 -3.42
C SER A 344 -8.06 21.23 -3.58
N ILE A 345 -7.36 20.53 -4.49
CA ILE A 345 -5.93 20.78 -4.76
C ILE A 345 -5.72 22.16 -5.39
N TRP A 346 -6.56 22.53 -6.36
CA TRP A 346 -6.52 23.87 -6.92
C TRP A 346 -6.73 24.91 -5.82
N TRP A 347 -7.66 24.69 -4.89
CA TRP A 347 -7.91 25.60 -3.78
C TRP A 347 -6.73 25.69 -2.80
N ILE A 348 -5.97 24.60 -2.56
CA ILE A 348 -4.71 24.68 -1.81
C ILE A 348 -3.80 25.74 -2.44
N GLY A 349 -3.65 25.72 -3.78
CA GLY A 349 -2.85 26.70 -4.52
C GLY A 349 -3.33 28.15 -4.37
N GLN A 350 -4.61 28.39 -4.06
CA GLN A 350 -5.19 29.73 -3.84
C GLN A 350 -5.17 30.15 -2.37
N SER A 351 -4.81 29.25 -1.44
CA SER A 351 -4.89 29.49 0.01
C SER A 351 -3.59 30.06 0.60
N ALA A 352 -2.66 30.51 -0.22
CA ALA A 352 -1.42 31.15 0.23
C ALA A 352 -1.75 32.37 1.13
N GLY A 353 -1.16 32.41 2.33
CA GLY A 353 -1.38 33.51 3.30
C GLY A 353 -2.55 33.30 4.27
N ASN A 354 -3.38 32.25 4.11
CA ASN A 354 -4.46 31.92 5.06
C ASN A 354 -4.22 30.54 5.68
N LEU A 355 -3.54 30.49 6.83
CA LEU A 355 -3.20 29.22 7.48
C LEU A 355 -4.44 28.39 7.84
N GLY A 356 -5.48 29.01 8.39
CA GLY A 356 -6.70 28.28 8.79
C GLY A 356 -7.42 27.66 7.59
N GLY A 357 -7.53 28.41 6.49
CA GLY A 357 -8.07 27.91 5.22
C GLY A 357 -7.21 26.77 4.65
N LEU A 358 -5.88 26.93 4.64
CA LEU A 358 -4.95 25.94 4.14
C LEU A 358 -5.04 24.62 4.92
N VAL A 359 -5.07 24.65 6.24
CA VAL A 359 -5.26 23.49 7.12
C VAL A 359 -6.53 22.70 6.77
N ALA A 360 -7.66 23.42 6.66
CA ALA A 360 -8.94 22.81 6.34
C ALA A 360 -8.92 22.15 4.94
N VAL A 361 -8.43 22.88 3.94
CA VAL A 361 -8.44 22.42 2.54
C VAL A 361 -7.47 21.24 2.34
N VAL A 362 -6.30 21.24 2.97
CA VAL A 362 -5.34 20.11 2.90
C VAL A 362 -5.96 18.86 3.51
N PHE A 363 -6.61 18.95 4.66
CA PHE A 363 -7.29 17.81 5.28
C PHE A 363 -8.44 17.29 4.41
N ILE A 364 -9.27 18.19 3.86
CA ILE A 364 -10.38 17.84 2.96
C ILE A 364 -9.83 17.18 1.69
N ALA A 365 -8.82 17.76 1.05
CA ALA A 365 -8.19 17.22 -0.15
C ALA A 365 -7.63 15.82 0.11
N GLY A 366 -6.93 15.63 1.24
CA GLY A 366 -6.41 14.35 1.67
C GLY A 366 -7.51 13.32 1.91
N THR A 367 -8.60 13.71 2.57
CA THR A 367 -9.74 12.82 2.83
C THR A 367 -10.37 12.35 1.52
N ILE A 368 -10.68 13.26 0.61
CA ILE A 368 -11.32 12.93 -0.67
C ILE A 368 -10.38 12.11 -1.55
N MET A 369 -9.13 12.54 -1.68
CA MET A 369 -8.14 11.88 -2.52
C MET A 369 -7.83 10.45 -2.06
N ASN A 370 -7.48 10.27 -0.79
CA ASN A 370 -7.15 8.95 -0.25
C ASN A 370 -8.36 8.01 -0.32
N THR A 371 -9.56 8.53 -0.10
CA THR A 371 -10.82 7.81 -0.20
C THR A 371 -11.08 7.32 -1.63
N ALA A 372 -10.96 8.19 -2.63
CA ALA A 372 -11.12 7.81 -4.04
C ALA A 372 -10.05 6.79 -4.49
N GLN A 373 -8.80 7.03 -4.14
CA GLN A 373 -7.66 6.17 -4.52
C GLN A 373 -7.77 4.76 -3.91
N SER A 374 -8.10 4.65 -2.63
CA SER A 374 -8.23 3.35 -1.95
C SER A 374 -9.45 2.56 -2.41
N SER A 375 -10.43 3.20 -3.03
CA SER A 375 -11.63 2.55 -3.59
C SER A 375 -11.41 2.01 -5.01
N MET A 376 -10.35 2.43 -5.70
CA MET A 376 -10.07 1.99 -7.08
C MET A 376 -9.87 0.48 -7.25
N PRO A 377 -9.18 -0.25 -6.33
CA PRO A 377 -9.06 -1.70 -6.44
C PRO A 377 -10.40 -2.42 -6.36
N ALA A 378 -11.33 -1.94 -5.51
CA ALA A 378 -12.68 -2.50 -5.41
C ALA A 378 -13.47 -2.26 -6.69
N LEU A 379 -13.39 -1.04 -7.28
CA LEU A 379 -14.00 -0.73 -8.58
C LEU A 379 -13.46 -1.65 -9.70
N ALA A 380 -12.15 -1.85 -9.75
CA ALA A 380 -11.52 -2.73 -10.73
C ALA A 380 -11.95 -4.19 -10.54
N ALA A 381 -12.01 -4.66 -9.29
CA ALA A 381 -12.46 -6.01 -8.98
C ALA A 381 -13.91 -6.27 -9.40
N GLY A 382 -14.79 -5.27 -9.30
CA GLY A 382 -16.17 -5.35 -9.77
C GLY A 382 -16.33 -5.25 -11.29
N PHE A 383 -15.33 -4.69 -11.98
CA PHE A 383 -15.38 -4.53 -13.44
C PHE A 383 -15.02 -5.82 -14.21
N TYR A 384 -14.10 -6.63 -13.69
CA TYR A 384 -13.62 -7.83 -14.38
C TYR A 384 -14.41 -9.09 -13.98
N PRO A 385 -14.61 -10.03 -14.92
CA PRO A 385 -15.11 -11.35 -14.59
C PRO A 385 -14.07 -12.10 -13.74
N THR A 386 -14.50 -13.16 -13.06
CA THR A 386 -13.65 -13.91 -12.12
C THR A 386 -12.33 -14.38 -12.75
N SER A 387 -12.35 -14.80 -14.04
CA SER A 387 -11.16 -15.28 -14.78
C SER A 387 -10.10 -14.20 -15.05
N GLY A 388 -10.48 -12.92 -15.13
CA GLY A 388 -9.57 -11.79 -15.38
C GLY A 388 -9.36 -10.86 -14.18
N ARG A 389 -10.12 -11.03 -13.09
CA ARG A 389 -10.19 -10.09 -11.96
C ARG A 389 -8.84 -9.87 -11.29
N ALA A 390 -8.17 -10.93 -10.88
CA ALA A 390 -6.88 -10.84 -10.21
C ALA A 390 -5.82 -10.19 -11.10
N THR A 391 -5.78 -10.56 -12.38
CA THR A 391 -4.86 -9.99 -13.36
C THR A 391 -5.16 -8.51 -13.62
N GLY A 392 -6.43 -8.14 -13.81
CA GLY A 392 -6.82 -6.76 -14.08
C GLY A 392 -6.49 -5.80 -12.93
N VAL A 393 -6.78 -6.20 -11.70
CA VAL A 393 -6.42 -5.43 -10.50
C VAL A 393 -4.90 -5.33 -10.36
N ALA A 394 -4.16 -6.43 -10.51
CA ALA A 394 -2.70 -6.43 -10.39
C ALA A 394 -2.02 -5.51 -11.42
N TRP A 395 -2.50 -5.51 -12.66
CA TRP A 395 -1.99 -4.62 -13.71
C TRP A 395 -2.27 -3.17 -13.42
N MET A 396 -3.48 -2.84 -12.95
CA MET A 396 -3.81 -1.47 -12.54
C MET A 396 -2.87 -0.98 -11.41
N LEU A 397 -2.68 -1.80 -10.38
CA LEU A 397 -1.79 -1.47 -9.27
C LEU A 397 -0.33 -1.34 -9.72
N GLY A 398 0.13 -2.23 -10.60
CA GLY A 398 1.49 -2.23 -11.14
C GLY A 398 1.80 -0.98 -11.97
N ILE A 399 0.93 -0.66 -12.94
CA ILE A 399 1.07 0.54 -13.78
C ILE A 399 0.97 1.80 -12.94
N GLY A 400 0.09 1.83 -11.97
CA GLY A 400 -0.05 2.97 -11.08
C GLY A 400 1.22 3.35 -10.32
N ARG A 401 2.08 2.41 -9.97
CA ARG A 401 3.35 2.71 -9.27
C ARG A 401 4.24 3.68 -10.05
N PHE A 402 4.23 3.59 -11.37
CA PHE A 402 4.95 4.56 -12.22
C PHE A 402 4.32 5.96 -12.13
N GLY A 403 3.03 6.06 -11.80
CA GLY A 403 2.38 7.34 -11.49
C GLY A 403 3.00 8.03 -10.28
N GLY A 404 3.35 7.28 -9.23
CA GLY A 404 4.03 7.83 -8.06
C GLY A 404 5.41 8.43 -8.40
N ILE A 405 6.18 7.71 -9.23
CA ILE A 405 7.46 8.20 -9.74
C ILE A 405 7.23 9.47 -10.57
N ALA A 406 6.32 9.41 -11.53
CA ALA A 406 6.00 10.55 -12.40
C ALA A 406 5.53 11.77 -11.60
N GLY A 407 4.75 11.60 -10.53
CA GLY A 407 4.32 12.69 -9.65
C GLY A 407 5.47 13.41 -8.96
N SER A 408 6.45 12.66 -8.47
CA SER A 408 7.64 13.24 -7.85
C SER A 408 8.49 14.06 -8.83
N PHE A 409 8.69 13.55 -10.06
CA PHE A 409 9.41 14.26 -11.11
C PHE A 409 8.61 15.43 -11.70
N LEU A 410 7.27 15.31 -11.79
CA LEU A 410 6.42 16.38 -12.31
C LEU A 410 6.62 17.67 -11.51
N VAL A 411 6.52 17.61 -10.19
CA VAL A 411 6.67 18.82 -9.36
C VAL A 411 8.09 19.35 -9.41
N ALA A 412 9.11 18.48 -9.48
CA ALA A 412 10.49 18.91 -9.68
C ALA A 412 10.69 19.70 -10.98
N GLU A 413 10.12 19.22 -12.09
CA GLU A 413 10.18 19.88 -13.40
C GLU A 413 9.43 21.22 -13.40
N LEU A 414 8.24 21.27 -12.78
CA LEU A 414 7.47 22.51 -12.65
C LEU A 414 8.25 23.55 -11.83
N ALA A 415 8.86 23.10 -10.73
CA ALA A 415 9.69 23.96 -9.89
C ALA A 415 10.99 24.42 -10.59
N ALA A 416 11.56 23.60 -11.50
CA ALA A 416 12.70 23.98 -12.32
C ALA A 416 12.37 25.06 -13.36
N ARG A 417 11.11 25.18 -13.73
CA ARG A 417 10.59 26.21 -14.66
C ARG A 417 10.12 27.48 -13.94
N ASP A 418 10.45 27.63 -12.64
CA ASP A 418 10.10 28.76 -11.80
C ASP A 418 8.58 29.04 -11.73
N LEU A 419 7.75 27.98 -11.87
CA LEU A 419 6.32 28.13 -11.69
C LEU A 419 6.00 28.49 -10.22
N SER A 420 5.03 29.39 -10.06
CA SER A 420 4.56 29.81 -8.76
C SER A 420 3.83 28.70 -7.99
N PHE A 421 3.73 28.86 -6.69
CA PHE A 421 2.99 27.95 -5.80
C PHE A 421 1.58 27.58 -6.37
N SER A 422 0.81 28.60 -6.77
CA SER A 422 -0.56 28.40 -7.32
C SER A 422 -0.55 27.63 -8.65
N GLU A 423 0.42 27.89 -9.54
CA GLU A 423 0.53 27.21 -10.82
C GLU A 423 0.88 25.73 -10.64
N ILE A 424 1.81 25.38 -9.74
CA ILE A 424 2.17 24.00 -9.45
C ILE A 424 0.95 23.22 -8.97
N PHE A 425 0.21 23.74 -7.99
CA PHE A 425 -1.03 23.08 -7.51
C PHE A 425 -2.10 23.00 -8.59
N THR A 426 -2.21 23.97 -9.48
CA THR A 426 -3.13 23.94 -10.61
C THR A 426 -2.78 22.82 -11.59
N VAL A 427 -1.49 22.63 -11.92
CA VAL A 427 -1.06 21.52 -12.79
C VAL A 427 -1.30 20.16 -12.12
N VAL A 428 -1.01 20.03 -10.83
CA VAL A 428 -1.29 18.79 -10.09
C VAL A 428 -2.80 18.50 -10.04
N ALA A 429 -3.64 19.54 -9.89
CA ALA A 429 -5.09 19.39 -9.92
C ALA A 429 -5.62 18.85 -11.27
N MET A 430 -4.98 19.19 -12.39
CA MET A 430 -5.34 18.67 -13.72
C MET A 430 -5.23 17.13 -13.79
N ALA A 431 -4.34 16.51 -13.04
CA ALA A 431 -4.29 15.05 -12.97
C ALA A 431 -5.58 14.45 -12.39
N GLY A 432 -6.22 15.14 -11.44
CA GLY A 432 -7.55 14.76 -10.93
C GLY A 432 -8.66 14.89 -11.99
N VAL A 433 -8.59 15.92 -12.83
CA VAL A 433 -9.51 16.07 -13.97
C VAL A 433 -9.33 14.92 -14.96
N VAL A 434 -8.08 14.58 -15.29
CA VAL A 434 -7.77 13.44 -16.20
C VAL A 434 -8.30 12.12 -15.61
N ALA A 435 -8.10 11.88 -14.32
CA ALA A 435 -8.63 10.69 -13.64
C ALA A 435 -10.15 10.64 -13.67
N MET A 436 -10.82 11.74 -13.40
CA MET A 436 -12.29 11.88 -13.52
C MET A 436 -12.76 11.55 -14.93
N VAL A 437 -12.18 12.20 -15.96
CA VAL A 437 -12.56 11.97 -17.37
C VAL A 437 -12.35 10.53 -17.78
N ALA A 438 -11.23 9.91 -17.40
CA ALA A 438 -10.97 8.50 -17.68
C ALA A 438 -12.07 7.59 -17.09
N LEU A 439 -12.50 7.85 -15.87
CA LEU A 439 -13.57 7.06 -15.24
C LEU A 439 -14.94 7.31 -15.91
N LEU A 440 -15.24 8.53 -16.34
CA LEU A 440 -16.46 8.83 -17.08
C LEU A 440 -16.46 8.12 -18.45
N VAL A 441 -15.33 8.15 -19.18
CA VAL A 441 -15.18 7.42 -20.44
C VAL A 441 -15.36 5.92 -20.21
N LYS A 442 -14.77 5.37 -19.13
CA LYS A 442 -15.04 3.97 -18.75
C LYS A 442 -16.53 3.72 -18.53
N HIS A 443 -17.21 4.62 -17.82
CA HIS A 443 -18.63 4.46 -17.48
C HIS A 443 -19.52 4.40 -18.71
N TRP A 444 -19.25 5.25 -19.69
CA TRP A 444 -20.05 5.31 -20.92
C TRP A 444 -19.64 4.27 -21.97
N GLY A 445 -18.37 3.89 -22.01
CA GLY A 445 -17.81 2.93 -22.98
C GLY A 445 -17.83 1.48 -22.53
N SER A 446 -18.16 1.20 -21.26
CA SER A 446 -18.28 -0.18 -20.77
C SER A 446 -19.62 -0.79 -21.17
N PRO A 447 -19.66 -2.09 -21.53
CA PRO A 447 -20.90 -2.79 -21.75
C PRO A 447 -21.79 -2.64 -20.51
N LYS A 448 -23.00 -2.14 -20.70
CA LYS A 448 -24.02 -2.21 -19.65
C LYS A 448 -24.50 -3.67 -19.62
N ASP A 449 -24.40 -4.29 -18.44
CA ASP A 449 -24.99 -5.62 -18.19
C ASP A 449 -26.51 -5.57 -18.29
#